data_30ac2bc9f86030add72748be958e41f2
#
_entry.id   30ac2bc9f86030add72748be958e41f2
#
_cell.length_a   1.000
_cell.length_b   1.000
_cell.length_c   1.000
_cell.angle_alpha   90.00
_cell.angle_beta   90.00
_cell.angle_gamma   90.00
#
_symmetry.space_group_name_H-M   'P 1'
#
loop_
_entity.id
_entity.type
_entity.pdbx_description
1 polymer ?
#
loop_
_entity_poly.entity_id
_entity_poly.type
_entity_poly.pdbx_seq_one_letter_code
_entity_poly.pdbx_strand_id
1 'polypeptide(L)'
;MITWNNLDTLESFKELSNVGRVDIKEAMSGDNGAKRVKEYNIPMAEGFTYNFAAKQVDADVLEALAKLAKEAQLTEKFEALYNGAVINTGENRLVLHQLTRGQLGDAVVADGVDKRKFYVEQQERIAEFANKVHSGEITNAAGEKFTTVVQIGIGGSDLGPRAMYLALENWAKKNNTFKMEAKFISNVDPDDAASVLASVDVAHSIFILVSKSGTTLETLTNESFVKDALKNAGLDASKHMIAVTSETSPLAKSDDYLAAFFMDDYIGGRYSSTSAVGGAVLSLAFGPEVFAQFLDGAAAEDKLSKNADIMENPEMLDALIGVYERNVLGYPSTAVLPYSQALSRFPAHLQQADMESNGKSVNRFGEPVDYVTGPVLFGEPGTNGQHSFYQLLHQGTDIVPLQFIGFKNNQLDTDVVIQDSTSQQKLCANVAAQIVAFACGKADDNKNKNFEGGRPSSIIIGDQVNPASLGALLAHFENKIMFQGFLWNVNSFDQEGVQLGKVLAKRVLAHDTDGALKVYSELLNI
;
A
#
# COMPACT_ATOMS: atom_id res chain seq x y z
N MET A 1 0.36 -5.57 -30.73
CA MET A 1 -0.25 -6.66 -29.91
C MET A 1 0.67 -6.86 -28.72
N ILE A 2 0.13 -6.86 -27.50
CA ILE A 2 0.90 -7.08 -26.27
C ILE A 2 1.30 -8.55 -26.19
N THR A 3 2.56 -8.80 -25.82
CA THR A 3 3.09 -10.13 -25.58
C THR A 3 3.43 -10.30 -24.09
N TRP A 4 3.22 -11.50 -23.56
CA TRP A 4 3.47 -11.83 -22.17
C TRP A 4 4.54 -12.93 -22.12
N ASN A 5 5.78 -12.51 -21.98
CA ASN A 5 6.94 -13.39 -21.95
C ASN A 5 7.50 -13.51 -20.53
N ASN A 6 8.03 -14.66 -20.19
CA ASN A 6 8.76 -14.84 -18.93
C ASN A 6 10.05 -14.03 -18.95
N LEU A 7 10.45 -13.48 -17.80
CA LEU A 7 11.60 -12.59 -17.65
C LEU A 7 12.89 -13.16 -18.24
N ASP A 8 13.17 -14.42 -17.98
CA ASP A 8 14.38 -15.15 -18.43
C ASP A 8 14.44 -15.40 -19.94
N THR A 9 13.31 -15.23 -20.64
CA THR A 9 13.25 -15.37 -22.10
C THR A 9 13.58 -14.07 -22.85
N LEU A 10 13.57 -12.92 -22.16
CA LEU A 10 13.85 -11.60 -22.73
C LEU A 10 15.36 -11.43 -22.99
N GLU A 11 15.73 -11.04 -24.21
CA GLU A 11 17.12 -10.81 -24.58
C GLU A 11 17.72 -9.62 -23.80
N SER A 12 16.95 -8.57 -23.62
CA SER A 12 17.37 -7.41 -22.80
C SER A 12 17.61 -7.76 -21.34
N PHE A 13 16.91 -8.74 -20.78
CA PHE A 13 17.20 -9.23 -19.43
C PHE A 13 18.52 -10.01 -19.36
N LYS A 14 18.84 -10.78 -20.42
CA LYS A 14 20.14 -11.47 -20.53
C LYS A 14 21.27 -10.45 -20.69
N GLU A 15 21.07 -9.38 -21.46
CA GLU A 15 22.02 -8.27 -21.55
C GLU A 15 22.23 -7.62 -20.19
N LEU A 16 21.15 -7.25 -19.49
CA LEU A 16 21.20 -6.66 -18.14
C LEU A 16 21.97 -7.54 -17.14
N SER A 17 21.80 -8.86 -17.23
CA SER A 17 22.51 -9.82 -16.35
C SER A 17 24.02 -9.83 -16.56
N ASN A 18 24.51 -9.36 -17.69
CA ASN A 18 25.92 -9.30 -18.06
C ASN A 18 26.54 -7.89 -17.89
N VAL A 19 25.77 -6.87 -17.55
CA VAL A 19 26.30 -5.51 -17.26
C VAL A 19 27.19 -5.55 -16.02
N GLY A 20 28.26 -4.76 -16.04
CA GLY A 20 29.18 -4.63 -14.91
C GLY A 20 28.47 -4.17 -13.63
N ARG A 21 28.90 -4.68 -12.49
CA ARG A 21 28.34 -4.28 -11.20
C ARG A 21 28.94 -2.96 -10.74
N VAL A 22 28.08 -2.04 -10.30
CA VAL A 22 28.49 -0.75 -9.76
C VAL A 22 28.97 -0.90 -8.33
N ASP A 23 30.18 -0.41 -8.03
CA ASP A 23 30.65 -0.24 -6.66
C ASP A 23 30.05 1.05 -6.07
N ILE A 24 29.06 0.91 -5.22
CA ILE A 24 28.37 2.04 -4.59
C ILE A 24 29.34 2.83 -3.68
N LYS A 25 30.30 2.18 -3.03
CA LYS A 25 31.26 2.87 -2.14
C LYS A 25 32.05 3.89 -2.92
N GLU A 26 32.57 3.51 -4.07
CA GLU A 26 33.29 4.41 -4.97
C GLU A 26 32.34 5.45 -5.57
N ALA A 27 31.20 5.03 -6.09
CA ALA A 27 30.22 5.90 -6.75
C ALA A 27 29.66 6.99 -5.84
N MET A 28 29.50 6.72 -4.54
CA MET A 28 28.95 7.66 -3.54
C MET A 28 30.03 8.42 -2.75
N SER A 29 31.31 8.25 -3.08
CA SER A 29 32.41 8.90 -2.36
C SER A 29 32.76 10.27 -2.93
N GLY A 30 33.09 11.23 -2.03
CA GLY A 30 33.63 12.56 -2.37
C GLY A 30 32.76 13.34 -3.37
N ASP A 31 33.43 14.04 -4.29
CA ASP A 31 32.78 14.88 -5.30
C ASP A 31 31.93 14.08 -6.30
N ASN A 32 32.32 12.84 -6.57
CA ASN A 32 31.53 11.93 -7.43
C ASN A 32 30.15 11.66 -6.81
N GLY A 33 30.10 11.35 -5.52
CA GLY A 33 28.85 11.16 -4.80
C GLY A 33 27.96 12.40 -4.81
N ALA A 34 28.56 13.59 -4.59
CA ALA A 34 27.81 14.85 -4.63
C ALA A 34 27.22 15.15 -6.01
N LYS A 35 27.95 14.87 -7.10
CA LYS A 35 27.47 14.99 -8.47
C LYS A 35 26.33 13.99 -8.73
N ARG A 36 26.55 12.73 -8.36
CA ARG A 36 25.62 11.64 -8.55
C ARG A 36 24.27 11.88 -7.87
N VAL A 37 24.26 12.40 -6.63
CA VAL A 37 23.02 12.75 -5.90
C VAL A 37 22.17 13.77 -6.66
N LYS A 38 22.79 14.68 -7.41
CA LYS A 38 22.10 15.68 -8.24
C LYS A 38 21.56 15.09 -9.54
N GLU A 39 22.31 14.19 -10.17
CA GLU A 39 22.00 13.63 -11.49
C GLU A 39 20.98 12.47 -11.41
N TYR A 40 21.06 11.64 -10.37
CA TYR A 40 20.19 10.48 -10.18
C TYR A 40 18.98 10.84 -9.31
N ASN A 41 18.28 11.89 -9.74
CA ASN A 41 17.10 12.43 -9.07
C ASN A 41 16.06 12.85 -10.10
N ILE A 42 14.88 12.24 -10.07
CA ILE A 42 13.81 12.50 -11.01
C ILE A 42 12.56 12.99 -10.29
N PRO A 43 11.76 13.88 -10.92
CA PRO A 43 10.53 14.38 -10.34
C PRO A 43 9.45 13.29 -10.29
N MET A 44 8.60 13.38 -9.26
CA MET A 44 7.33 12.68 -9.11
C MET A 44 6.20 13.70 -8.97
N ALA A 45 4.95 13.25 -8.94
CA ALA A 45 3.82 14.13 -8.67
C ALA A 45 3.87 14.76 -7.27
N GLU A 46 3.06 15.79 -7.07
CA GLU A 46 2.86 16.48 -5.79
C GLU A 46 4.16 16.98 -5.12
N GLY A 47 5.15 17.35 -5.94
CA GLY A 47 6.43 17.90 -5.47
C GLY A 47 7.37 16.88 -4.85
N PHE A 48 7.08 15.60 -4.97
CA PHE A 48 8.06 14.56 -4.63
C PHE A 48 9.19 14.49 -5.66
N THR A 49 10.31 13.94 -5.20
CA THR A 49 11.40 13.48 -6.05
C THR A 49 11.82 12.08 -5.66
N TYR A 50 12.15 11.26 -6.64
CA TYR A 50 12.77 9.95 -6.44
C TYR A 50 14.26 10.05 -6.69
N ASN A 51 15.06 9.92 -5.65
CA ASN A 51 16.51 9.91 -5.71
C ASN A 51 17.04 8.49 -5.53
N PHE A 52 17.72 7.99 -6.56
CA PHE A 52 18.27 6.64 -6.62
C PHE A 52 19.80 6.62 -6.71
N ALA A 53 20.46 7.73 -6.34
CA ALA A 53 21.91 7.86 -6.42
C ALA A 53 22.68 6.75 -5.68
N ALA A 54 22.15 6.27 -4.55
CA ALA A 54 22.77 5.20 -3.77
C ALA A 54 22.31 3.78 -4.21
N LYS A 55 21.66 3.63 -5.37
CA LYS A 55 21.41 2.32 -6.00
C LYS A 55 22.59 1.88 -6.86
N GLN A 56 22.72 0.57 -7.09
CA GLN A 56 23.82 -0.03 -7.88
C GLN A 56 23.57 0.12 -9.39
N VAL A 57 23.26 1.31 -9.84
CA VAL A 57 22.97 1.62 -11.24
C VAL A 57 23.90 2.73 -11.75
N ASP A 58 24.33 2.63 -13.00
CA ASP A 58 25.05 3.65 -13.74
C ASP A 58 24.40 3.85 -15.11
N ALA A 59 25.04 4.55 -16.02
CA ALA A 59 24.50 4.80 -17.35
C ALA A 59 24.29 3.50 -18.14
N ASP A 60 25.19 2.54 -18.04
CA ASP A 60 25.10 1.28 -18.75
C ASP A 60 23.95 0.42 -18.21
N VAL A 61 23.78 0.34 -16.89
CA VAL A 61 22.63 -0.32 -16.25
C VAL A 61 21.33 0.37 -16.65
N LEU A 62 21.27 1.71 -16.62
CA LEU A 62 20.05 2.45 -16.99
C LEU A 62 19.68 2.22 -18.47
N GLU A 63 20.66 2.17 -19.38
CA GLU A 63 20.41 1.83 -20.77
C GLU A 63 19.84 0.41 -20.92
N ALA A 64 20.39 -0.56 -20.21
CA ALA A 64 19.89 -1.94 -20.22
C ALA A 64 18.47 -2.04 -19.61
N LEU A 65 18.17 -1.30 -18.54
CA LEU A 65 16.83 -1.22 -17.94
C LEU A 65 15.82 -0.60 -18.91
N ALA A 66 16.20 0.45 -19.65
CA ALA A 66 15.35 1.06 -20.68
C ALA A 66 15.04 0.08 -21.84
N LYS A 67 16.03 -0.72 -22.25
CA LYS A 67 15.81 -1.80 -23.24
C LYS A 67 14.85 -2.86 -22.69
N LEU A 68 15.01 -3.24 -21.43
CA LEU A 68 14.13 -4.20 -20.77
C LEU A 68 12.68 -3.70 -20.69
N ALA A 69 12.47 -2.45 -20.30
CA ALA A 69 11.15 -1.82 -20.26
C ALA A 69 10.46 -1.86 -21.62
N LYS A 70 11.21 -1.55 -22.68
CA LYS A 70 10.72 -1.53 -24.06
C LYS A 70 10.39 -2.94 -24.58
N GLU A 71 11.30 -3.92 -24.40
CA GLU A 71 11.07 -5.30 -24.85
C GLU A 71 9.91 -5.94 -24.08
N ALA A 72 9.82 -5.68 -22.77
CA ALA A 72 8.71 -6.13 -21.93
C ALA A 72 7.40 -5.39 -22.20
N GLN A 73 7.36 -4.36 -23.05
CA GLN A 73 6.17 -3.57 -23.40
C GLN A 73 5.45 -3.00 -22.17
N LEU A 74 6.20 -2.44 -21.21
CA LEU A 74 5.63 -2.02 -19.92
C LEU A 74 4.59 -0.92 -20.06
N THR A 75 4.86 0.08 -20.93
CA THR A 75 3.93 1.19 -21.18
C THR A 75 2.65 0.69 -21.85
N GLU A 76 2.78 -0.18 -22.86
CA GLU A 76 1.63 -0.75 -23.57
C GLU A 76 0.78 -1.64 -22.65
N LYS A 77 1.40 -2.36 -21.72
CA LYS A 77 0.71 -3.17 -20.71
C LYS A 77 -0.04 -2.29 -19.72
N PHE A 78 0.56 -1.18 -19.29
CA PHE A 78 -0.10 -0.20 -18.45
C PHE A 78 -1.30 0.43 -19.17
N GLU A 79 -1.14 0.84 -20.41
CA GLU A 79 -2.25 1.37 -21.23
C GLU A 79 -3.38 0.35 -21.39
N ALA A 80 -3.04 -0.93 -21.62
CA ALA A 80 -4.03 -1.99 -21.72
C ALA A 80 -4.81 -2.19 -20.41
N LEU A 81 -4.13 -2.18 -19.26
CA LEU A 81 -4.78 -2.24 -17.95
C LEU A 81 -5.71 -1.03 -17.79
N TYR A 82 -5.23 0.16 -18.09
CA TYR A 82 -5.98 1.40 -17.93
C TYR A 82 -7.23 1.46 -18.84
N ASN A 83 -7.16 0.84 -20.01
CA ASN A 83 -8.26 0.74 -20.97
C ASN A 83 -9.14 -0.50 -20.78
N GLY A 84 -9.01 -1.20 -19.66
CA GLY A 84 -9.91 -2.29 -19.26
C GLY A 84 -9.66 -3.61 -19.98
N ALA A 85 -8.41 -3.92 -20.33
CA ALA A 85 -8.05 -5.27 -20.76
C ALA A 85 -8.17 -6.25 -19.57
N VAL A 86 -8.42 -7.53 -19.88
CA VAL A 86 -8.38 -8.62 -18.88
C VAL A 86 -6.93 -8.84 -18.45
N ILE A 87 -6.54 -8.26 -17.34
CA ILE A 87 -5.20 -8.37 -16.77
C ILE A 87 -5.13 -9.43 -15.67
N ASN A 88 -6.17 -9.58 -14.85
CA ASN A 88 -6.28 -10.68 -13.89
C ASN A 88 -6.74 -11.96 -14.62
N THR A 89 -5.78 -12.72 -15.14
CA THR A 89 -6.05 -13.91 -15.96
C THR A 89 -6.55 -15.09 -15.13
N GLY A 90 -6.18 -15.20 -13.86
CA GLY A 90 -6.63 -16.28 -12.97
C GLY A 90 -8.13 -16.26 -12.69
N GLU A 91 -8.70 -15.07 -12.56
CA GLU A 91 -10.14 -14.86 -12.31
C GLU A 91 -10.89 -14.37 -13.55
N ASN A 92 -10.21 -14.20 -14.69
CA ASN A 92 -10.74 -13.63 -15.94
C ASN A 92 -11.43 -12.27 -15.73
N ARG A 93 -10.74 -11.34 -15.05
CA ARG A 93 -11.28 -10.04 -14.64
C ARG A 93 -10.43 -8.87 -15.16
N LEU A 94 -11.08 -7.73 -15.30
CA LEU A 94 -10.44 -6.44 -15.44
C LEU A 94 -9.75 -6.05 -14.12
N VAL A 95 -8.88 -5.04 -14.17
CA VAL A 95 -8.23 -4.43 -13.00
C VAL A 95 -8.43 -2.93 -13.12
N LEU A 96 -9.25 -2.33 -12.25
CA LEU A 96 -9.78 -0.99 -12.45
C LEU A 96 -9.61 -0.05 -11.24
N HIS A 97 -8.74 -0.38 -10.27
CA HIS A 97 -8.52 0.48 -9.09
C HIS A 97 -8.08 1.90 -9.46
N GLN A 98 -7.32 2.07 -10.53
CA GLN A 98 -6.88 3.38 -11.03
C GLN A 98 -8.05 4.23 -11.56
N LEU A 99 -9.15 3.64 -12.04
CA LEU A 99 -10.34 4.40 -12.47
C LEU A 99 -11.11 5.02 -11.32
N THR A 100 -10.83 4.63 -10.07
CA THR A 100 -11.38 5.34 -8.89
C THR A 100 -10.76 6.72 -8.72
N ARG A 101 -9.54 6.95 -9.25
CA ARG A 101 -8.75 8.18 -9.13
C ARG A 101 -9.04 9.16 -10.26
N GLY A 102 -9.06 8.67 -11.51
CA GLY A 102 -9.19 9.51 -12.70
C GLY A 102 -9.48 8.71 -13.97
N GLN A 103 -9.57 9.41 -15.08
CA GLN A 103 -9.76 8.84 -16.41
C GLN A 103 -8.59 9.29 -17.29
N LEU A 104 -7.63 8.39 -17.56
CA LEU A 104 -6.45 8.67 -18.42
C LEU A 104 -6.52 8.03 -19.79
N GLY A 105 -7.48 7.14 -20.02
CA GLY A 105 -7.70 6.42 -21.26
C GLY A 105 -9.14 6.54 -21.74
N ASP A 106 -9.52 5.61 -22.62
CA ASP A 106 -10.88 5.49 -23.14
C ASP A 106 -11.86 5.06 -22.02
N ALA A 107 -13.16 5.24 -22.27
CA ALA A 107 -14.21 4.78 -21.36
C ALA A 107 -14.20 3.25 -21.25
N VAL A 108 -14.16 2.72 -20.02
CA VAL A 108 -14.21 1.29 -19.75
C VAL A 108 -15.64 0.90 -19.41
N VAL A 109 -16.24 0.11 -20.31
CA VAL A 109 -17.60 -0.41 -20.12
C VAL A 109 -17.51 -1.92 -19.84
N ALA A 110 -17.99 -2.34 -18.69
CA ALA A 110 -18.11 -3.75 -18.31
C ALA A 110 -19.53 -4.02 -17.81
N ASP A 111 -20.10 -5.16 -18.23
CA ASP A 111 -21.48 -5.55 -17.91
C ASP A 111 -22.53 -4.48 -18.27
N GLY A 112 -22.26 -3.70 -19.32
CA GLY A 112 -23.11 -2.60 -19.77
C GLY A 112 -23.02 -1.32 -18.94
N VAL A 113 -22.09 -1.25 -17.98
CA VAL A 113 -21.88 -0.11 -17.06
C VAL A 113 -20.55 0.56 -17.35
N ASP A 114 -20.56 1.89 -17.52
CA ASP A 114 -19.37 2.73 -17.55
C ASP A 114 -18.75 2.74 -16.14
N LYS A 115 -17.59 2.12 -15.98
CA LYS A 115 -16.99 1.89 -14.66
C LYS A 115 -16.49 3.17 -13.99
N ARG A 116 -15.97 4.12 -14.77
CA ARG A 116 -15.59 5.42 -14.18
C ARG A 116 -16.80 6.15 -13.61
N LYS A 117 -17.91 6.20 -14.35
CA LYS A 117 -19.14 6.81 -13.85
C LYS A 117 -19.66 6.11 -12.60
N PHE A 118 -19.64 4.78 -12.57
CA PHE A 118 -20.02 4.01 -11.38
C PHE A 118 -19.17 4.40 -10.16
N TYR A 119 -17.84 4.50 -10.28
CA TYR A 119 -16.99 4.88 -9.15
C TYR A 119 -17.22 6.32 -8.70
N VAL A 120 -17.41 7.26 -9.63
CA VAL A 120 -17.75 8.65 -9.32
C VAL A 120 -19.09 8.72 -8.58
N GLU A 121 -20.10 8.00 -9.03
CA GLU A 121 -21.39 7.94 -8.35
C GLU A 121 -21.25 7.44 -6.90
N GLN A 122 -20.44 6.40 -6.66
CA GLN A 122 -20.20 5.95 -5.29
C GLN A 122 -19.47 7.01 -4.45
N GLN A 123 -18.52 7.74 -5.01
CA GLN A 123 -17.84 8.85 -4.34
C GLN A 123 -18.82 9.97 -3.97
N GLU A 124 -19.72 10.34 -4.88
CA GLU A 124 -20.76 11.36 -4.65
C GLU A 124 -21.76 10.91 -3.55
N ARG A 125 -22.19 9.66 -3.57
CA ARG A 125 -23.09 9.08 -2.54
C ARG A 125 -22.42 9.06 -1.16
N ILE A 126 -21.14 8.70 -1.09
CA ILE A 126 -20.36 8.72 0.15
C ILE A 126 -20.21 10.16 0.64
N ALA A 127 -19.91 11.11 -0.25
CA ALA A 127 -19.77 12.52 0.09
C ALA A 127 -21.07 13.10 0.63
N GLU A 128 -22.21 12.81 -0.02
CA GLU A 128 -23.52 13.24 0.45
C GLU A 128 -23.83 12.68 1.85
N PHE A 129 -23.58 11.37 2.05
CA PHE A 129 -23.80 10.72 3.35
C PHE A 129 -22.91 11.34 4.44
N ALA A 130 -21.61 11.50 4.19
CA ALA A 130 -20.68 12.07 5.15
C ALA A 130 -21.07 13.53 5.52
N ASN A 131 -21.48 14.33 4.55
CA ASN A 131 -21.94 15.69 4.77
C ASN A 131 -23.22 15.73 5.63
N LYS A 132 -24.16 14.81 5.44
CA LYS A 132 -25.37 14.69 6.27
C LYS A 132 -25.05 14.30 7.71
N VAL A 133 -24.06 13.40 7.90
CA VAL A 133 -23.57 13.06 9.25
C VAL A 133 -22.89 14.27 9.91
N HIS A 134 -22.02 14.96 9.20
CA HIS A 134 -21.29 16.11 9.75
C HIS A 134 -22.19 17.29 10.07
N SER A 135 -23.22 17.56 9.25
CA SER A 135 -24.20 18.62 9.49
C SER A 135 -25.12 18.31 10.67
N GLY A 136 -25.33 17.01 10.98
CA GLY A 136 -26.32 16.56 11.98
C GLY A 136 -27.71 16.36 11.37
N GLU A 137 -27.83 16.21 10.05
CA GLU A 137 -29.05 15.74 9.40
C GLU A 137 -29.26 14.23 9.67
N ILE A 138 -28.16 13.48 9.72
CA ILE A 138 -28.11 12.10 10.21
C ILE A 138 -27.52 12.12 11.62
N THR A 139 -28.29 11.65 12.61
CA THR A 139 -27.95 11.64 14.03
C THR A 139 -28.24 10.27 14.64
N ASN A 140 -27.77 10.06 15.88
CA ASN A 140 -28.17 8.92 16.68
C ASN A 140 -29.65 9.01 17.13
N ALA A 141 -30.15 8.01 17.83
CA ALA A 141 -31.54 7.96 18.28
C ALA A 141 -31.92 9.09 19.27
N ALA A 142 -30.95 9.72 19.93
CA ALA A 142 -31.14 10.85 20.82
C ALA A 142 -31.13 12.22 20.09
N GLY A 143 -30.91 12.23 18.78
CA GLY A 143 -30.75 13.46 17.99
C GLY A 143 -29.36 14.10 18.11
N GLU A 144 -28.36 13.37 18.56
CA GLU A 144 -26.99 13.82 18.77
C GLU A 144 -26.08 13.39 17.63
N LYS A 145 -25.01 14.16 17.38
CA LYS A 145 -24.06 13.89 16.30
C LYS A 145 -23.18 12.67 16.62
N PHE A 146 -22.85 11.94 15.58
CA PHE A 146 -21.80 10.94 15.63
C PHE A 146 -20.42 11.59 15.72
N THR A 147 -19.53 11.03 16.52
CA THR A 147 -18.17 11.52 16.76
C THR A 147 -17.08 10.51 16.41
N THR A 148 -17.47 9.24 16.26
CA THR A 148 -16.54 8.14 15.99
C THR A 148 -17.03 7.30 14.81
N VAL A 149 -16.11 6.88 13.96
CA VAL A 149 -16.34 5.88 12.91
C VAL A 149 -15.48 4.66 13.18
N VAL A 150 -16.06 3.47 13.15
CA VAL A 150 -15.33 2.20 13.36
C VAL A 150 -15.44 1.36 12.10
N GLN A 151 -14.31 1.12 11.44
CA GLN A 151 -14.28 0.24 10.25
C GLN A 151 -14.02 -1.20 10.67
N ILE A 152 -14.89 -2.11 10.23
CA ILE A 152 -14.81 -3.55 10.43
C ILE A 152 -14.39 -4.17 9.09
N GLY A 153 -13.18 -4.70 9.01
CA GLY A 153 -12.65 -5.29 7.78
C GLY A 153 -11.30 -5.93 8.02
N ILE A 154 -10.91 -6.87 7.17
CA ILE A 154 -9.64 -7.61 7.29
C ILE A 154 -8.82 -7.49 6.00
N GLY A 155 -7.50 -7.61 6.10
CA GLY A 155 -6.60 -7.53 4.95
C GLY A 155 -6.69 -6.18 4.25
N GLY A 156 -7.00 -6.15 2.96
CA GLY A 156 -7.12 -4.91 2.18
C GLY A 156 -8.25 -3.99 2.62
N SER A 157 -9.26 -4.52 3.32
CA SER A 157 -10.33 -3.72 3.91
C SER A 157 -9.94 -3.04 5.22
N ASP A 158 -8.72 -3.26 5.72
CA ASP A 158 -8.14 -2.65 6.91
C ASP A 158 -6.82 -1.94 6.62
N LEU A 159 -5.80 -2.68 6.12
CA LEU A 159 -4.41 -2.21 6.09
C LEU A 159 -4.23 -0.88 5.35
N GLY A 160 -4.79 -0.76 4.15
CA GLY A 160 -4.72 0.48 3.37
C GLY A 160 -5.50 1.62 4.02
N PRO A 161 -6.81 1.51 4.24
CA PRO A 161 -7.62 2.55 4.88
C PRO A 161 -7.07 3.01 6.22
N ARG A 162 -6.63 2.08 7.10
CA ARG A 162 -6.00 2.41 8.39
C ARG A 162 -4.69 3.18 8.20
N ALA A 163 -3.84 2.75 7.26
CA ALA A 163 -2.59 3.43 6.99
C ALA A 163 -2.84 4.87 6.50
N MET A 164 -3.82 5.08 5.61
CA MET A 164 -4.20 6.40 5.10
C MET A 164 -4.80 7.29 6.18
N TYR A 165 -5.67 6.74 7.04
CA TYR A 165 -6.22 7.48 8.17
C TYR A 165 -5.11 7.97 9.11
N LEU A 166 -4.23 7.08 9.56
CA LEU A 166 -3.14 7.43 10.47
C LEU A 166 -2.18 8.45 9.85
N ALA A 167 -1.96 8.36 8.53
CA ALA A 167 -1.11 9.30 7.81
C ALA A 167 -1.68 10.72 7.77
N LEU A 168 -3.00 10.87 7.77
CA LEU A 168 -3.68 12.16 7.62
C LEU A 168 -4.23 12.74 8.93
N GLU A 169 -4.31 11.96 9.99
CA GLU A 169 -4.98 12.39 11.25
C GLU A 169 -4.41 13.71 11.80
N ASN A 170 -3.09 13.82 11.92
CA ASN A 170 -2.45 15.02 12.42
C ASN A 170 -2.63 16.21 11.46
N TRP A 171 -2.47 15.98 10.16
CA TRP A 171 -2.70 16.99 9.13
C TRP A 171 -4.14 17.52 9.19
N ALA A 172 -5.13 16.63 9.31
CA ALA A 172 -6.54 16.99 9.39
C ALA A 172 -6.85 17.82 10.65
N LYS A 173 -6.29 17.44 11.80
CA LYS A 173 -6.42 18.21 13.06
C LYS A 173 -5.86 19.62 12.91
N LYS A 174 -4.67 19.76 12.30
CA LYS A 174 -4.03 21.05 12.05
C LYS A 174 -4.84 21.93 11.11
N ASN A 175 -5.41 21.36 10.07
CA ASN A 175 -6.13 22.10 9.02
C ASN A 175 -7.64 22.21 9.28
N ASN A 176 -8.12 21.86 10.48
CA ASN A 176 -9.54 21.93 10.89
C ASN A 176 -10.49 21.10 9.99
N THR A 177 -9.98 20.06 9.36
CA THR A 177 -10.78 19.11 8.56
C THR A 177 -11.12 17.83 9.32
N PHE A 178 -10.56 17.63 10.51
CA PHE A 178 -10.87 16.49 11.37
C PHE A 178 -12.34 16.56 11.83
N LYS A 179 -13.12 15.53 11.50
CA LYS A 179 -14.57 15.46 11.79
C LYS A 179 -14.90 14.39 12.80
N MET A 180 -14.39 13.17 12.60
CA MET A 180 -14.67 12.01 13.45
C MET A 180 -13.38 11.24 13.72
N GLU A 181 -13.24 10.69 14.92
CA GLU A 181 -12.16 9.73 15.21
C GLU A 181 -12.45 8.41 14.49
N ALA A 182 -11.43 7.82 13.83
CA ALA A 182 -11.60 6.48 13.26
C ALA A 182 -10.90 5.41 14.10
N LYS A 183 -11.57 4.28 14.29
CA LYS A 183 -11.06 3.05 14.88
C LYS A 183 -11.24 1.89 13.91
N PHE A 184 -10.53 0.80 14.15
CA PHE A 184 -10.51 -0.33 13.22
C PHE A 184 -10.57 -1.64 13.98
N ILE A 185 -11.50 -2.52 13.58
CA ILE A 185 -11.61 -3.90 14.03
C ILE A 185 -11.24 -4.79 12.86
N SER A 186 -10.16 -5.53 12.95
CA SER A 186 -9.60 -6.25 11.80
C SER A 186 -9.23 -7.69 12.05
N ASN A 187 -9.11 -8.11 13.31
CA ASN A 187 -8.75 -9.46 13.67
C ASN A 187 -9.99 -10.21 14.21
N VAL A 188 -10.05 -11.52 13.97
CA VAL A 188 -11.06 -12.40 14.59
C VAL A 188 -10.74 -12.71 16.06
N ASP A 189 -9.58 -12.26 16.54
CA ASP A 189 -9.24 -12.28 17.96
C ASP A 189 -10.30 -11.48 18.75
N PRO A 190 -11.02 -12.09 19.70
CA PRO A 190 -12.06 -11.41 20.46
C PRO A 190 -11.55 -10.18 21.21
N ASP A 191 -10.28 -10.14 21.60
CA ASP A 191 -9.68 -9.01 22.29
C ASP A 191 -9.56 -7.77 21.38
N ASP A 192 -9.43 -7.93 20.06
CA ASP A 192 -9.40 -6.80 19.12
C ASP A 192 -10.76 -6.06 19.13
N ALA A 193 -11.84 -6.78 18.87
CA ALA A 193 -13.18 -6.19 18.88
C ALA A 193 -13.56 -5.64 20.26
N ALA A 194 -13.31 -6.41 21.34
CA ALA A 194 -13.64 -6.00 22.70
C ALA A 194 -12.89 -4.74 23.13
N SER A 195 -11.59 -4.62 22.82
CA SER A 195 -10.79 -3.46 23.19
C SER A 195 -11.23 -2.19 22.44
N VAL A 196 -11.55 -2.30 21.16
CA VAL A 196 -12.06 -1.17 20.38
C VAL A 196 -13.42 -0.74 20.93
N LEU A 197 -14.36 -1.66 21.13
CA LEU A 197 -15.70 -1.35 21.65
C LEU A 197 -15.64 -0.74 23.07
N ALA A 198 -14.71 -1.14 23.91
CA ALA A 198 -14.49 -0.55 25.23
C ALA A 198 -13.89 0.88 25.16
N SER A 199 -13.27 1.25 24.04
CA SER A 199 -12.60 2.54 23.85
C SER A 199 -13.48 3.61 23.20
N VAL A 200 -14.69 3.25 22.74
CA VAL A 200 -15.60 4.15 22.01
C VAL A 200 -16.95 4.27 22.73
N ASP A 201 -17.61 5.41 22.52
CA ASP A 201 -19.03 5.53 22.86
C ASP A 201 -19.87 4.97 21.71
N VAL A 202 -20.42 3.78 21.88
CA VAL A 202 -21.20 3.08 20.83
C VAL A 202 -22.44 3.89 20.40
N ALA A 203 -23.02 4.71 21.29
CA ALA A 203 -24.17 5.56 20.96
C ALA A 203 -23.81 6.73 20.02
N HIS A 204 -22.55 7.14 20.02
CA HIS A 204 -22.03 8.19 19.16
C HIS A 204 -21.10 7.66 18.06
N SER A 205 -21.20 6.37 17.75
CA SER A 205 -20.36 5.68 16.75
C SER A 205 -21.16 5.22 15.53
N ILE A 206 -20.55 5.37 14.34
CA ILE A 206 -20.98 4.71 13.10
C ILE A 206 -20.01 3.56 12.84
N PHE A 207 -20.54 2.39 12.50
CA PHE A 207 -19.77 1.19 12.19
C PHE A 207 -19.85 0.88 10.69
N ILE A 208 -18.71 0.75 10.03
CA ILE A 208 -18.62 0.42 8.60
C ILE A 208 -18.26 -1.06 8.47
N LEU A 209 -19.17 -1.87 7.98
CA LEU A 209 -18.87 -3.25 7.64
C LEU A 209 -18.33 -3.31 6.20
N VAL A 210 -17.08 -3.73 6.04
CA VAL A 210 -16.42 -3.84 4.74
C VAL A 210 -16.22 -5.30 4.37
N SER A 211 -17.04 -5.80 3.45
CA SER A 211 -16.90 -7.15 2.91
C SER A 211 -17.43 -7.20 1.48
N LYS A 212 -16.53 -7.39 0.49
CA LYS A 212 -16.92 -7.45 -0.92
C LYS A 212 -17.95 -8.55 -1.18
N SER A 213 -17.72 -9.77 -0.69
CA SER A 213 -18.63 -10.90 -0.86
C SER A 213 -19.79 -10.93 0.13
N GLY A 214 -19.69 -10.20 1.24
CA GLY A 214 -20.64 -10.32 2.36
C GLY A 214 -20.59 -11.65 3.10
N THR A 215 -19.55 -12.47 2.91
CA THR A 215 -19.45 -13.84 3.46
C THR A 215 -18.13 -14.13 4.16
N THR A 216 -17.28 -13.12 4.35
CA THR A 216 -15.98 -13.27 5.04
C THR A 216 -16.24 -13.58 6.52
N LEU A 217 -15.84 -14.77 6.97
CA LEU A 217 -16.15 -15.28 8.31
C LEU A 217 -15.66 -14.33 9.42
N GLU A 218 -14.42 -13.88 9.33
CA GLU A 218 -13.80 -12.98 10.31
C GLU A 218 -14.58 -11.65 10.41
N THR A 219 -14.98 -11.10 9.26
CA THR A 219 -15.72 -9.83 9.21
C THR A 219 -17.12 -9.98 9.80
N LEU A 220 -17.85 -11.08 9.49
CA LEU A 220 -19.18 -11.36 10.06
C LEU A 220 -19.12 -11.67 11.56
N THR A 221 -18.05 -12.30 12.03
CA THR A 221 -17.82 -12.52 13.46
C THR A 221 -17.66 -11.18 14.19
N ASN A 222 -16.84 -10.28 13.66
CA ASN A 222 -16.64 -8.95 14.22
C ASN A 222 -17.91 -8.07 14.15
N GLU A 223 -18.69 -8.21 13.09
CA GLU A 223 -20.03 -7.60 13.01
C GLU A 223 -20.94 -8.04 14.17
N SER A 224 -20.92 -9.32 14.51
CA SER A 224 -21.72 -9.86 15.61
C SER A 224 -21.32 -9.23 16.95
N PHE A 225 -20.03 -9.04 17.22
CA PHE A 225 -19.56 -8.29 18.41
C PHE A 225 -20.15 -6.88 18.46
N VAL A 226 -20.18 -6.16 17.34
CA VAL A 226 -20.70 -4.79 17.27
C VAL A 226 -22.23 -4.81 17.46
N LYS A 227 -22.96 -5.71 16.78
CA LYS A 227 -24.42 -5.84 16.93
C LYS A 227 -24.81 -6.15 18.38
N ASP A 228 -24.05 -7.02 19.06
CA ASP A 228 -24.28 -7.34 20.48
C ASP A 228 -23.98 -6.14 21.39
N ALA A 229 -22.93 -5.38 21.13
CA ALA A 229 -22.61 -4.18 21.90
C ALA A 229 -23.72 -3.11 21.75
N LEU A 230 -24.20 -2.86 20.54
CA LEU A 230 -25.31 -1.94 20.26
C LEU A 230 -26.60 -2.41 20.96
N LYS A 231 -26.93 -3.68 20.84
CA LYS A 231 -28.11 -4.28 21.51
C LYS A 231 -28.05 -4.15 23.03
N ASN A 232 -26.88 -4.40 23.62
CA ASN A 232 -26.67 -4.28 25.07
C ASN A 232 -26.80 -2.82 25.56
N ALA A 233 -26.48 -1.85 24.67
CA ALA A 233 -26.72 -0.44 24.91
C ALA A 233 -28.17 0.00 24.62
N GLY A 234 -29.04 -0.90 24.19
CA GLY A 234 -30.43 -0.58 23.82
C GLY A 234 -30.59 0.16 22.48
N LEU A 235 -29.59 0.03 21.61
CA LEU A 235 -29.54 0.73 20.32
C LEU A 235 -29.91 -0.20 19.15
N ASP A 236 -30.49 0.39 18.11
CA ASP A 236 -30.84 -0.28 16.87
C ASP A 236 -29.63 -0.26 15.93
N ALA A 237 -29.05 -1.43 15.63
CA ALA A 237 -27.89 -1.56 14.75
C ALA A 237 -28.11 -0.94 13.37
N SER A 238 -29.34 -1.01 12.82
CA SER A 238 -29.68 -0.43 11.51
C SER A 238 -29.54 1.11 11.45
N LYS A 239 -29.40 1.77 12.60
CA LYS A 239 -29.20 3.21 12.72
C LYS A 239 -27.73 3.61 12.93
N HIS A 240 -26.86 2.63 13.15
CA HIS A 240 -25.46 2.81 13.48
C HIS A 240 -24.50 2.14 12.48
N MET A 241 -25.01 1.24 11.63
CA MET A 241 -24.15 0.47 10.73
C MET A 241 -24.36 0.88 9.28
N ILE A 242 -23.27 0.93 8.52
CA ILE A 242 -23.27 1.06 7.05
C ILE A 242 -22.46 -0.08 6.45
N ALA A 243 -22.78 -0.45 5.21
CA ALA A 243 -22.06 -1.51 4.48
C ALA A 243 -21.24 -0.93 3.32
N VAL A 244 -20.02 -1.42 3.14
CA VAL A 244 -19.23 -1.27 1.91
C VAL A 244 -19.06 -2.67 1.31
N THR A 245 -19.72 -2.94 0.18
CA THR A 245 -19.89 -4.29 -0.34
C THR A 245 -20.05 -4.29 -1.86
N SER A 246 -20.19 -5.48 -2.48
CA SER A 246 -20.60 -5.60 -3.89
C SER A 246 -22.12 -5.43 -4.01
N GLU A 247 -22.62 -4.88 -5.12
CA GLU A 247 -24.07 -4.80 -5.42
C GLU A 247 -24.75 -6.18 -5.45
N THR A 248 -23.99 -7.24 -5.72
CA THR A 248 -24.46 -8.62 -5.75
C THR A 248 -24.40 -9.32 -4.38
N SER A 249 -23.80 -8.69 -3.39
CA SER A 249 -23.66 -9.22 -2.04
C SER A 249 -25.01 -9.27 -1.30
N PRO A 250 -25.22 -10.24 -0.39
CA PRO A 250 -26.39 -10.24 0.50
C PRO A 250 -26.52 -8.95 1.32
N LEU A 251 -25.42 -8.28 1.65
CA LEU A 251 -25.41 -7.05 2.44
C LEU A 251 -26.00 -5.84 1.67
N ALA A 252 -25.94 -5.85 0.34
CA ALA A 252 -26.34 -4.71 -0.50
C ALA A 252 -27.82 -4.33 -0.38
N LYS A 253 -28.67 -5.27 -0.01
CA LYS A 253 -30.15 -5.12 0.07
C LYS A 253 -30.68 -5.40 1.48
N SER A 254 -29.82 -5.46 2.48
CA SER A 254 -30.24 -5.72 3.85
C SER A 254 -30.72 -4.42 4.51
N ASP A 255 -31.88 -4.49 5.16
CA ASP A 255 -32.41 -3.40 5.99
C ASP A 255 -31.66 -3.23 7.31
N ASP A 256 -30.63 -4.06 7.56
CA ASP A 256 -29.78 -4.00 8.74
C ASP A 256 -28.78 -2.81 8.72
N TYR A 257 -28.72 -2.06 7.62
CA TYR A 257 -27.74 -0.98 7.43
C TYR A 257 -28.42 0.35 7.11
N LEU A 258 -27.90 1.43 7.71
CA LEU A 258 -28.33 2.80 7.47
C LEU A 258 -28.08 3.26 6.02
N ALA A 259 -26.98 2.76 5.42
CA ALA A 259 -26.61 2.99 4.03
C ALA A 259 -25.72 1.86 3.51
N ALA A 260 -25.68 1.69 2.19
CA ALA A 260 -24.74 0.80 1.53
C ALA A 260 -24.02 1.54 0.38
N PHE A 261 -22.70 1.37 0.29
CA PHE A 261 -21.84 1.87 -0.78
C PHE A 261 -21.18 0.71 -1.50
N PHE A 262 -20.96 0.86 -2.80
CA PHE A 262 -20.60 -0.28 -3.62
C PHE A 262 -19.20 -0.23 -4.16
N MET A 263 -18.57 -1.38 -4.17
CA MET A 263 -17.35 -1.73 -4.90
C MET A 263 -17.64 -2.91 -5.80
N ASP A 264 -16.88 -3.08 -6.86
CA ASP A 264 -17.04 -4.21 -7.76
C ASP A 264 -15.86 -5.21 -7.70
N ASP A 265 -15.96 -6.27 -8.48
CA ASP A 265 -14.97 -7.34 -8.53
C ASP A 265 -13.65 -6.95 -9.23
N TYR A 266 -13.63 -5.80 -9.93
CA TYR A 266 -12.47 -5.31 -10.68
C TYR A 266 -11.48 -4.54 -9.80
N ILE A 267 -11.77 -4.38 -8.50
CA ILE A 267 -10.86 -3.78 -7.52
C ILE A 267 -10.43 -4.83 -6.52
N GLY A 268 -9.13 -5.17 -6.53
CA GLY A 268 -8.53 -6.05 -5.53
C GLY A 268 -8.48 -5.40 -4.14
N GLY A 269 -8.60 -6.19 -3.06
CA GLY A 269 -8.63 -5.66 -1.69
C GLY A 269 -7.42 -4.79 -1.35
N ARG A 270 -6.21 -5.23 -1.67
CA ARG A 270 -4.97 -4.48 -1.40
C ARG A 270 -4.78 -3.21 -2.24
N TYR A 271 -5.60 -3.03 -3.29
CA TYR A 271 -5.65 -1.83 -4.14
C TYR A 271 -6.91 -0.99 -3.89
N SER A 272 -7.64 -1.21 -2.79
CA SER A 272 -8.97 -0.63 -2.58
C SER A 272 -9.00 0.68 -1.79
N SER A 273 -7.85 1.21 -1.37
CA SER A 273 -7.79 2.44 -0.56
C SER A 273 -8.40 3.66 -1.25
N THR A 274 -8.37 3.71 -2.58
CA THR A 274 -8.95 4.78 -3.41
C THR A 274 -10.40 4.53 -3.84
N SER A 275 -10.97 3.38 -3.47
CA SER A 275 -12.38 3.01 -3.74
C SER A 275 -13.31 3.41 -2.59
N ALA A 276 -14.56 2.96 -2.64
CA ALA A 276 -15.52 3.12 -1.55
C ALA A 276 -14.99 2.58 -0.20
N VAL A 277 -14.05 1.64 -0.19
CA VAL A 277 -13.46 1.05 1.02
C VAL A 277 -12.70 2.09 1.84
N GLY A 278 -11.78 2.84 1.23
CA GLY A 278 -11.11 3.96 1.89
C GLY A 278 -12.00 5.21 1.92
N GLY A 279 -12.78 5.42 0.85
CA GLY A 279 -13.64 6.59 0.70
C GLY A 279 -14.63 6.78 1.85
N ALA A 280 -15.29 5.71 2.30
CA ALA A 280 -16.26 5.79 3.39
C ALA A 280 -15.64 6.27 4.71
N VAL A 281 -14.57 5.61 5.16
CA VAL A 281 -13.92 5.95 6.43
C VAL A 281 -13.20 7.31 6.37
N LEU A 282 -12.49 7.60 5.27
CA LEU A 282 -11.73 8.85 5.16
C LEU A 282 -12.65 10.06 5.01
N SER A 283 -13.77 9.94 4.26
CA SER A 283 -14.76 11.02 4.14
C SER A 283 -15.48 11.27 5.46
N LEU A 284 -15.84 10.26 6.23
CA LEU A 284 -16.41 10.43 7.57
C LEU A 284 -15.40 11.04 8.55
N ALA A 285 -14.15 10.59 8.50
CA ALA A 285 -13.13 11.07 9.44
C ALA A 285 -12.67 12.51 9.14
N PHE A 286 -12.52 12.89 7.86
CA PHE A 286 -11.82 14.14 7.48
C PHE A 286 -12.63 15.06 6.56
N GLY A 287 -13.73 14.59 6.02
CA GLY A 287 -14.53 15.27 4.99
C GLY A 287 -14.23 14.75 3.58
N PRO A 288 -15.25 14.76 2.70
CA PRO A 288 -15.12 14.25 1.33
C PRO A 288 -14.10 15.03 0.48
N GLU A 289 -13.87 16.30 0.77
CA GLU A 289 -12.89 17.15 0.08
C GLU A 289 -11.44 16.67 0.32
N VAL A 290 -11.15 16.14 1.52
CA VAL A 290 -9.85 15.56 1.85
C VAL A 290 -9.64 14.26 1.08
N PHE A 291 -10.68 13.44 0.97
CA PHE A 291 -10.61 12.22 0.16
C PHE A 291 -10.45 12.55 -1.33
N ALA A 292 -11.12 13.58 -1.85
CA ALA A 292 -10.95 14.02 -3.24
C ALA A 292 -9.50 14.46 -3.52
N GLN A 293 -8.88 15.26 -2.63
CA GLN A 293 -7.46 15.64 -2.75
C GLN A 293 -6.52 14.43 -2.76
N PHE A 294 -6.82 13.41 -1.96
CA PHE A 294 -6.08 12.15 -1.96
C PHE A 294 -6.18 11.43 -3.31
N LEU A 295 -7.37 11.38 -3.91
CA LEU A 295 -7.57 10.81 -5.25
C LEU A 295 -6.85 11.62 -6.34
N ASP A 296 -6.88 12.96 -6.25
CA ASP A 296 -6.22 13.85 -7.22
C ASP A 296 -4.70 13.62 -7.22
N GLY A 297 -4.08 13.47 -6.06
CA GLY A 297 -2.66 13.16 -5.95
C GLY A 297 -2.31 11.80 -6.56
N ALA A 298 -3.12 10.78 -6.31
CA ALA A 298 -2.94 9.47 -6.91
C ALA A 298 -3.10 9.50 -8.45
N ALA A 299 -4.09 10.25 -8.94
CA ALA A 299 -4.28 10.44 -10.38
C ALA A 299 -3.14 11.23 -11.03
N ALA A 300 -2.51 12.16 -10.32
CA ALA A 300 -1.36 12.91 -10.80
C ALA A 300 -0.13 12.00 -11.01
N GLU A 301 0.11 11.07 -10.08
CA GLU A 301 1.18 10.08 -10.20
C GLU A 301 0.89 9.08 -11.34
N ASP A 302 -0.34 8.55 -11.45
CA ASP A 302 -0.73 7.64 -12.54
C ASP A 302 -0.44 8.22 -13.95
N LYS A 303 -0.44 9.54 -14.12
CA LYS A 303 -0.09 10.18 -15.40
C LYS A 303 1.37 9.96 -15.80
N LEU A 304 2.27 9.92 -14.82
CA LEU A 304 3.71 9.69 -15.05
C LEU A 304 3.95 8.26 -15.53
N SER A 305 3.19 7.29 -15.05
CA SER A 305 3.26 5.89 -15.45
C SER A 305 2.98 5.65 -16.96
N LYS A 306 2.39 6.62 -17.66
CA LYS A 306 2.19 6.56 -19.13
C LYS A 306 3.44 6.90 -19.94
N ASN A 307 4.48 7.46 -19.31
CA ASN A 307 5.69 7.83 -20.04
C ASN A 307 6.55 6.59 -20.32
N ALA A 308 7.01 6.48 -21.57
CA ALA A 308 7.88 5.38 -21.98
C ALA A 308 9.36 5.61 -21.61
N ASP A 309 9.76 6.86 -21.35
CA ASP A 309 11.10 7.19 -20.85
C ASP A 309 11.18 6.87 -19.35
N ILE A 310 12.02 5.92 -18.99
CA ILE A 310 12.20 5.51 -17.57
C ILE A 310 12.71 6.64 -16.68
N MET A 311 13.37 7.66 -17.23
CA MET A 311 13.83 8.84 -16.48
C MET A 311 12.72 9.89 -16.26
N GLU A 312 11.56 9.70 -16.86
CA GLU A 312 10.35 10.50 -16.66
C GLU A 312 9.18 9.66 -16.09
N ASN A 313 9.46 8.41 -15.68
CA ASN A 313 8.50 7.47 -15.12
C ASN A 313 9.09 6.84 -13.84
N PRO A 314 8.95 7.52 -12.69
CA PRO A 314 9.58 7.11 -11.44
C PRO A 314 9.13 5.73 -10.96
N GLU A 315 7.88 5.34 -11.17
CA GLU A 315 7.33 4.05 -10.77
C GLU A 315 7.93 2.91 -11.59
N MET A 316 8.06 3.12 -12.90
CA MET A 316 8.67 2.15 -13.80
C MET A 316 10.16 2.00 -13.52
N LEU A 317 10.87 3.11 -13.28
CA LEU A 317 12.30 3.07 -12.94
C LEU A 317 12.53 2.34 -11.62
N ASP A 318 11.74 2.65 -10.58
CA ASP A 318 11.85 1.97 -9.28
C ASP A 318 11.51 0.47 -9.38
N ALA A 319 10.53 0.10 -10.23
CA ALA A 319 10.19 -1.30 -10.52
C ALA A 319 11.35 -2.04 -11.22
N LEU A 320 11.95 -1.42 -12.23
CA LEU A 320 13.08 -1.98 -12.99
C LEU A 320 14.31 -2.17 -12.10
N ILE A 321 14.64 -1.18 -11.25
CA ILE A 321 15.73 -1.28 -10.28
C ILE A 321 15.44 -2.42 -9.29
N GLY A 322 14.21 -2.56 -8.81
CA GLY A 322 13.81 -3.65 -7.91
C GLY A 322 13.96 -5.03 -8.54
N VAL A 323 13.60 -5.19 -9.82
CA VAL A 323 13.82 -6.45 -10.57
C VAL A 323 15.32 -6.71 -10.77
N TYR A 324 16.12 -5.70 -11.09
CA TYR A 324 17.57 -5.82 -11.17
C TYR A 324 18.17 -6.27 -9.84
N GLU A 325 17.79 -5.63 -8.72
CA GLU A 325 18.24 -6.00 -7.37
C GLU A 325 17.83 -7.43 -7.01
N ARG A 326 16.61 -7.85 -7.35
CA ARG A 326 16.10 -9.18 -7.04
C ARG A 326 16.69 -10.29 -7.90
N ASN A 327 16.76 -10.08 -9.22
CA ASN A 327 17.03 -11.14 -10.20
C ASN A 327 18.48 -11.18 -10.68
N VAL A 328 19.18 -10.03 -10.68
CA VAL A 328 20.59 -9.96 -11.13
C VAL A 328 21.53 -9.86 -9.95
N LEU A 329 21.23 -9.01 -8.96
CA LEU A 329 22.08 -8.86 -7.77
C LEU A 329 21.78 -9.92 -6.69
N GLY A 330 20.58 -10.56 -6.75
CA GLY A 330 20.20 -11.68 -5.90
C GLY A 330 19.75 -11.30 -4.49
N TYR A 331 19.24 -10.09 -4.28
CA TYR A 331 18.78 -9.64 -2.96
C TYR A 331 17.38 -10.18 -2.63
N PRO A 332 17.20 -10.93 -1.52
CA PRO A 332 15.96 -11.65 -1.26
C PRO A 332 14.88 -10.80 -0.61
N SER A 333 15.23 -9.64 -0.07
CA SER A 333 14.32 -8.78 0.70
C SER A 333 14.53 -7.31 0.38
N THR A 334 13.56 -6.48 0.75
CA THR A 334 13.61 -5.02 0.63
C THR A 334 13.01 -4.39 1.89
N ALA A 335 13.60 -3.32 2.40
CA ALA A 335 13.06 -2.57 3.53
C ALA A 335 12.53 -1.20 3.10
N VAL A 336 11.27 -0.87 3.46
CA VAL A 336 10.67 0.46 3.27
C VAL A 336 10.68 1.20 4.61
N LEU A 337 11.37 2.33 4.66
CA LEU A 337 11.73 3.04 5.88
C LEU A 337 11.23 4.49 5.84
N PRO A 338 9.95 4.76 6.17
CA PRO A 338 9.42 6.11 6.19
C PRO A 338 9.96 6.89 7.40
N TYR A 339 10.60 8.02 7.14
CA TYR A 339 11.04 8.96 8.18
C TYR A 339 9.90 9.94 8.50
N SER A 340 8.79 9.35 8.90
CA SER A 340 7.57 10.03 9.35
C SER A 340 6.74 9.07 10.18
N GLN A 341 6.41 9.44 11.43
CA GLN A 341 5.54 8.64 12.28
C GLN A 341 4.12 8.52 11.71
N ALA A 342 3.67 9.51 10.95
CA ALA A 342 2.39 9.48 10.25
C ALA A 342 2.27 8.27 9.30
N LEU A 343 3.39 7.81 8.73
CA LEU A 343 3.44 6.65 7.84
C LEU A 343 3.73 5.32 8.56
N SER A 344 3.50 5.23 9.88
CA SER A 344 3.85 4.04 10.68
C SER A 344 3.22 2.73 10.18
N ARG A 345 2.03 2.78 9.61
CA ARG A 345 1.34 1.60 9.06
C ARG A 345 1.50 1.44 7.55
N PHE A 346 2.15 2.38 6.88
CA PHE A 346 2.38 2.32 5.44
C PHE A 346 3.23 1.11 5.01
N PRO A 347 4.34 0.76 5.69
CA PRO A 347 5.08 -0.47 5.37
C PRO A 347 4.22 -1.74 5.49
N ALA A 348 3.35 -1.84 6.49
CA ALA A 348 2.45 -2.98 6.66
C ALA A 348 1.41 -3.09 5.52
N HIS A 349 0.92 -1.97 5.01
CA HIS A 349 0.10 -1.96 3.80
C HIS A 349 0.89 -2.44 2.58
N LEU A 350 2.13 -1.97 2.41
CA LEU A 350 2.99 -2.38 1.30
C LEU A 350 3.42 -3.86 1.38
N GLN A 351 3.54 -4.44 2.58
CA GLN A 351 3.73 -5.88 2.75
C GLN A 351 2.64 -6.67 2.04
N GLN A 352 1.37 -6.31 2.27
CA GLN A 352 0.27 -6.96 1.56
C GLN A 352 0.30 -6.61 0.07
N ALA A 353 0.44 -5.32 -0.26
CA ALA A 353 0.39 -4.88 -1.65
C ALA A 353 1.42 -5.58 -2.54
N ASP A 354 2.66 -5.75 -2.09
CA ASP A 354 3.74 -6.37 -2.86
C ASP A 354 3.75 -7.91 -2.73
N MET A 355 3.83 -8.44 -1.51
CA MET A 355 4.04 -9.87 -1.31
C MET A 355 2.83 -10.71 -1.76
N GLU A 356 1.61 -10.21 -1.60
CA GLU A 356 0.40 -10.89 -2.09
C GLU A 356 0.27 -10.78 -3.62
N SER A 357 0.75 -9.67 -4.22
CA SER A 357 0.74 -9.49 -5.67
C SER A 357 1.80 -10.30 -6.38
N ASN A 358 3.05 -10.22 -5.93
CA ASN A 358 4.21 -10.68 -6.67
C ASN A 358 4.90 -11.91 -6.05
N GLY A 359 4.46 -12.36 -4.87
CA GLY A 359 4.95 -13.59 -4.24
C GLY A 359 4.34 -14.83 -4.91
N LYS A 360 4.68 -15.08 -6.17
CA LYS A 360 4.14 -16.15 -7.01
C LYS A 360 5.24 -17.07 -7.51
N SER A 361 4.94 -18.37 -7.65
CA SER A 361 5.83 -19.38 -8.23
C SER A 361 5.43 -19.80 -9.64
N VAL A 362 4.36 -19.22 -10.18
CA VAL A 362 3.85 -19.48 -11.52
C VAL A 362 3.63 -18.16 -12.26
N ASN A 363 3.76 -18.21 -13.59
CA ASN A 363 3.41 -17.08 -14.44
C ASN A 363 1.89 -16.89 -14.54
N ARG A 364 1.45 -15.83 -15.20
CA ARG A 364 0.02 -15.49 -15.39
C ARG A 364 -0.79 -16.54 -16.13
N PHE A 365 -0.16 -17.55 -16.71
CA PHE A 365 -0.79 -18.68 -17.40
C PHE A 365 -0.83 -19.94 -16.55
N GLY A 366 -0.32 -19.88 -15.32
CA GLY A 366 -0.26 -21.02 -14.39
C GLY A 366 0.94 -21.95 -14.61
N GLU A 367 1.94 -21.53 -15.39
CA GLU A 367 3.16 -22.31 -15.64
C GLU A 367 4.24 -21.95 -14.61
N PRO A 368 4.98 -22.90 -14.06
CA PRO A 368 6.10 -22.63 -13.16
C PRO A 368 7.14 -21.71 -13.81
N VAL A 369 7.75 -20.83 -13.00
CA VAL A 369 8.87 -19.98 -13.42
C VAL A 369 10.17 -20.44 -12.79
N ASP A 370 11.27 -20.35 -13.56
CA ASP A 370 12.62 -20.78 -13.13
C ASP A 370 13.46 -19.60 -12.57
N TYR A 371 12.81 -18.48 -12.25
CA TYR A 371 13.44 -17.30 -11.65
C TYR A 371 12.69 -16.88 -10.37
N VAL A 372 13.38 -16.10 -9.52
CA VAL A 372 12.78 -15.58 -8.29
C VAL A 372 11.83 -14.42 -8.62
N THR A 373 10.75 -14.31 -7.87
CA THR A 373 9.74 -13.24 -7.98
C THR A 373 9.80 -12.34 -6.75
N GLY A 374 8.72 -11.66 -6.40
CA GLY A 374 8.64 -10.64 -5.36
C GLY A 374 9.53 -10.87 -4.13
N PRO A 375 10.18 -9.82 -3.60
CA PRO A 375 11.02 -9.90 -2.41
C PRO A 375 10.17 -10.06 -1.15
N VAL A 376 10.80 -10.46 -0.04
CA VAL A 376 10.22 -10.23 1.29
C VAL A 376 10.33 -8.75 1.60
N LEU A 377 9.18 -8.09 1.81
CA LEU A 377 9.11 -6.69 2.16
C LEU A 377 8.83 -6.51 3.65
N PHE A 378 9.59 -5.65 4.31
CA PHE A 378 9.35 -5.24 5.70
C PHE A 378 9.69 -3.76 5.88
N GLY A 379 9.35 -3.19 7.02
CA GLY A 379 9.71 -1.81 7.29
C GLY A 379 9.15 -1.31 8.61
N GLU A 380 9.73 -0.19 9.04
CA GLU A 380 9.38 0.52 10.27
C GLU A 380 9.74 2.00 10.09
N PRO A 381 9.05 2.94 10.73
CA PRO A 381 9.47 4.34 10.69
C PRO A 381 10.90 4.56 11.21
N GLY A 382 11.65 5.42 10.55
CA GLY A 382 12.83 6.04 11.15
C GLY A 382 12.38 7.15 12.13
N THR A 383 13.05 7.29 13.28
CA THR A 383 14.31 6.61 13.66
C THR A 383 14.11 5.29 14.43
N ASN A 384 12.87 4.84 14.64
CA ASN A 384 12.56 3.62 15.41
C ASN A 384 13.28 2.40 14.85
N GLY A 385 13.22 2.19 13.51
CA GLY A 385 13.87 1.09 12.83
C GLY A 385 15.37 1.01 13.10
N GLN A 386 16.05 2.16 13.27
CA GLN A 386 17.47 2.22 13.63
C GLN A 386 17.76 1.53 14.95
N HIS A 387 16.83 1.61 15.91
CA HIS A 387 16.96 1.00 17.24
C HIS A 387 16.38 -0.41 17.30
N SER A 388 16.02 -1.00 16.15
CA SER A 388 15.44 -2.33 16.03
C SER A 388 16.32 -3.25 15.19
N PHE A 389 16.42 -3.02 13.88
CA PHE A 389 17.05 -3.96 12.94
C PHE A 389 18.19 -3.36 12.08
N TYR A 390 18.59 -2.11 12.26
CA TYR A 390 19.69 -1.52 11.46
C TYR A 390 21.03 -2.19 11.71
N GLN A 391 21.22 -2.87 12.84
CA GLN A 391 22.40 -3.70 13.09
C GLN A 391 22.57 -4.73 11.96
N LEU A 392 21.49 -5.44 11.60
CA LEU A 392 21.49 -6.39 10.48
C LEU A 392 21.73 -5.67 9.15
N LEU A 393 21.06 -4.54 8.92
CA LEU A 393 21.18 -3.82 7.66
C LEU A 393 22.59 -3.31 7.39
N HIS A 394 23.32 -2.86 8.43
CA HIS A 394 24.70 -2.37 8.32
C HIS A 394 25.75 -3.49 8.28
N GLN A 395 25.63 -4.47 9.18
CA GLN A 395 26.70 -5.45 9.45
C GLN A 395 26.26 -6.91 9.25
N GLY A 396 25.01 -7.15 8.84
CA GLY A 396 24.53 -8.49 8.52
C GLY A 396 25.17 -9.04 7.23
N THR A 397 25.08 -10.36 7.07
CA THR A 397 25.61 -11.07 5.89
C THR A 397 24.75 -10.86 4.65
N ASP A 398 23.45 -10.67 4.84
CA ASP A 398 22.53 -10.37 3.73
C ASP A 398 22.52 -8.88 3.39
N ILE A 399 22.51 -8.57 2.10
CA ILE A 399 22.28 -7.22 1.61
C ILE A 399 20.78 -7.02 1.42
N VAL A 400 20.25 -5.99 2.07
CA VAL A 400 18.85 -5.59 1.97
C VAL A 400 18.79 -4.22 1.30
N PRO A 401 18.28 -4.09 0.08
CA PRO A 401 17.97 -2.79 -0.52
C PRO A 401 17.01 -2.00 0.35
N LEU A 402 17.29 -0.70 0.51
CA LEU A 402 16.49 0.19 1.35
C LEU A 402 15.74 1.21 0.48
N GLN A 403 14.50 1.48 0.84
CA GLN A 403 13.73 2.58 0.26
C GLN A 403 13.27 3.51 1.37
N PHE A 404 13.94 4.65 1.46
CA PHE A 404 13.58 5.70 2.42
C PHE A 404 12.47 6.58 1.87
N ILE A 405 11.63 7.11 2.77
CA ILE A 405 10.65 8.15 2.47
C ILE A 405 10.88 9.28 3.47
N GLY A 406 11.23 10.47 3.00
CA GLY A 406 11.58 11.62 3.83
C GLY A 406 10.72 12.84 3.53
N PHE A 407 10.51 13.69 4.54
CA PHE A 407 9.76 14.93 4.40
C PHE A 407 10.55 16.09 5.01
N LYS A 408 10.49 17.25 4.34
CA LYS A 408 11.17 18.47 4.79
C LYS A 408 10.49 19.07 6.03
N ASN A 409 9.15 18.94 6.12
CA ASN A 409 8.32 19.58 7.13
C ASN A 409 7.46 18.56 7.87
N ASN A 410 7.21 18.80 9.16
CA ASN A 410 6.25 18.07 9.96
C ASN A 410 4.81 18.56 9.71
N GLN A 411 3.79 17.78 10.10
CA GLN A 411 2.37 18.10 9.84
C GLN A 411 1.78 19.16 10.77
N LEU A 412 2.28 19.26 12.02
CA LEU A 412 1.64 20.05 13.07
C LEU A 412 2.25 21.45 13.23
N ASP A 413 3.34 21.79 12.51
CA ASP A 413 4.15 23.00 12.67
C ASP A 413 4.64 23.22 14.13
N THR A 414 4.64 22.15 14.92
CA THR A 414 5.15 22.16 16.30
C THR A 414 6.48 21.45 16.35
N ASP A 415 7.50 22.12 16.85
CA ASP A 415 8.84 21.58 17.00
C ASP A 415 9.54 22.13 18.25
N VAL A 416 10.65 21.53 18.63
CA VAL A 416 11.48 21.98 19.74
C VAL A 416 12.93 22.09 19.30
N VAL A 417 13.65 23.07 19.84
CA VAL A 417 15.07 23.28 19.58
C VAL A 417 15.88 22.76 20.77
N ILE A 418 16.76 21.79 20.52
CA ILE A 418 17.71 21.26 21.50
C ILE A 418 19.06 21.13 20.81
N GLN A 419 20.13 21.66 21.42
CA GLN A 419 21.48 21.65 20.84
C GLN A 419 21.49 22.27 19.43
N ASP A 420 20.94 23.47 19.33
CA ASP A 420 20.89 24.31 18.12
C ASP A 420 20.23 23.71 16.88
N SER A 421 19.42 22.67 17.06
CA SER A 421 18.67 22.06 15.96
C SER A 421 17.26 21.63 16.40
N THR A 422 16.32 21.67 15.43
CA THR A 422 14.93 21.22 15.68
C THR A 422 14.84 19.69 15.62
N SER A 423 13.73 19.12 16.13
CA SER A 423 13.48 17.69 16.02
C SER A 423 13.36 17.25 14.55
N GLN A 424 12.69 18.04 13.70
CA GLN A 424 12.59 17.78 12.27
C GLN A 424 13.96 17.80 11.58
N GLN A 425 14.83 18.76 11.92
CA GLN A 425 16.20 18.80 11.40
C GLN A 425 17.01 17.56 11.80
N LYS A 426 16.84 17.06 13.05
CA LYS A 426 17.51 15.82 13.50
C LYS A 426 17.02 14.60 12.72
N LEU A 427 15.72 14.53 12.44
CA LEU A 427 15.13 13.46 11.63
C LEU A 427 15.70 13.46 10.20
N CYS A 428 15.71 14.61 9.53
CA CYS A 428 16.28 14.78 8.19
C CYS A 428 17.79 14.50 8.16
N ALA A 429 18.54 14.99 9.16
CA ALA A 429 19.97 14.73 9.27
C ALA A 429 20.27 13.23 9.45
N ASN A 430 19.42 12.52 10.20
CA ASN A 430 19.57 11.08 10.41
C ASN A 430 19.40 10.32 9.09
N VAL A 431 18.31 10.53 8.32
CA VAL A 431 18.12 9.81 7.05
C VAL A 431 19.24 10.11 6.05
N ALA A 432 19.68 11.38 5.93
CA ALA A 432 20.79 11.74 5.05
C ALA A 432 22.09 11.02 5.46
N ALA A 433 22.40 10.99 6.76
CA ALA A 433 23.56 10.27 7.28
C ALA A 433 23.47 8.76 7.04
N GLN A 434 22.28 8.15 7.22
CA GLN A 434 22.09 6.72 7.01
C GLN A 434 22.31 6.32 5.55
N ILE A 435 21.79 7.08 4.58
CA ILE A 435 22.02 6.81 3.15
C ILE A 435 23.51 6.72 2.84
N VAL A 436 24.29 7.71 3.30
CA VAL A 436 25.74 7.76 3.05
C VAL A 436 26.47 6.65 3.83
N ALA A 437 26.10 6.42 5.08
CA ALA A 437 26.69 5.36 5.90
C ALA A 437 26.46 3.96 5.32
N PHE A 438 25.27 3.67 4.83
CA PHE A 438 24.94 2.42 4.13
C PHE A 438 25.72 2.25 2.83
N ALA A 439 25.84 3.32 2.04
CA ALA A 439 26.55 3.28 0.77
C ALA A 439 28.07 3.15 0.95
N CYS A 440 28.68 4.06 1.72
CA CYS A 440 30.14 4.19 1.81
C CYS A 440 30.77 3.29 2.86
N GLY A 441 30.04 3.00 3.97
CA GLY A 441 30.60 2.27 5.09
C GLY A 441 31.71 3.04 5.83
N LYS A 442 32.43 2.35 6.70
CA LYS A 442 33.61 2.87 7.41
C LYS A 442 34.47 1.71 7.87
N ALA A 443 35.74 1.69 7.44
CA ALA A 443 36.73 0.73 7.93
C ALA A 443 37.16 1.08 9.37
N ASP A 444 37.36 0.05 10.19
CA ASP A 444 37.90 0.17 11.55
C ASP A 444 38.78 -1.06 11.85
N ASP A 445 39.85 -0.85 12.61
CA ASP A 445 40.74 -1.94 13.04
C ASP A 445 40.02 -2.93 13.95
N ASN A 446 39.12 -2.42 14.79
CA ASN A 446 38.19 -3.25 15.53
C ASN A 446 37.05 -3.75 14.62
N LYS A 447 37.09 -5.03 14.26
CA LYS A 447 36.14 -5.65 13.34
C LYS A 447 34.66 -5.49 13.75
N ASN A 448 34.36 -5.34 15.06
CA ASN A 448 33.00 -5.05 15.53
C ASN A 448 32.53 -3.63 15.18
N LYS A 449 33.44 -2.74 14.79
CA LYS A 449 33.15 -1.36 14.38
C LYS A 449 33.33 -1.14 12.87
N ASN A 450 33.61 -2.20 12.13
CA ASN A 450 33.74 -2.14 10.67
C ASN A 450 32.36 -2.15 10.03
N PHE A 451 32.09 -1.17 9.19
CA PHE A 451 30.88 -1.06 8.38
C PHE A 451 31.27 -1.31 6.93
N GLU A 452 30.79 -2.41 6.36
CA GLU A 452 31.20 -2.83 5.02
C GLU A 452 30.81 -1.81 3.94
N GLY A 453 29.70 -1.10 4.09
CA GLY A 453 29.11 -0.28 3.04
C GLY A 453 28.55 -1.14 1.91
N GLY A 454 28.39 -0.55 0.73
CA GLY A 454 27.84 -1.26 -0.43
C GLY A 454 26.38 -1.68 -0.26
N ARG A 455 25.64 -1.05 0.66
CA ARG A 455 24.21 -1.31 0.93
C ARG A 455 23.37 -0.34 0.10
N PRO A 456 22.64 -0.82 -0.91
CA PRO A 456 21.93 0.06 -1.83
C PRO A 456 20.71 0.70 -1.18
N SER A 457 20.48 1.98 -1.49
CA SER A 457 19.28 2.67 -1.05
C SER A 457 18.78 3.69 -2.07
N SER A 458 17.47 3.99 -2.02
CA SER A 458 16.83 5.14 -2.66
C SER A 458 16.07 5.95 -1.63
N ILE A 459 15.68 7.17 -1.98
CA ILE A 459 14.83 8.00 -1.14
C ILE A 459 13.80 8.74 -1.98
N ILE A 460 12.54 8.68 -1.55
CA ILE A 460 11.47 9.55 -2.02
C ILE A 460 11.40 10.74 -1.07
N ILE A 461 11.51 11.96 -1.58
CA ILE A 461 11.56 13.19 -0.78
C ILE A 461 10.36 14.06 -1.13
N GLY A 462 9.53 14.39 -0.14
CA GLY A 462 8.41 15.33 -0.25
C GLY A 462 8.53 16.52 0.68
N ASP A 463 7.62 17.48 0.54
CA ASP A 463 7.59 18.62 1.45
C ASP A 463 6.92 18.26 2.78
N GLN A 464 5.73 17.70 2.76
CA GLN A 464 4.95 17.33 3.94
C GLN A 464 3.95 16.23 3.57
N VAL A 465 3.59 15.35 4.52
CA VAL A 465 2.47 14.42 4.35
C VAL A 465 1.16 15.22 4.41
N ASN A 466 0.46 15.26 3.27
CA ASN A 466 -0.87 15.84 3.10
C ASN A 466 -1.72 14.91 2.20
N PRO A 467 -3.00 15.18 1.99
CA PRO A 467 -3.85 14.28 1.22
C PRO A 467 -3.34 14.00 -0.20
N ALA A 468 -2.94 15.02 -0.96
CA ALA A 468 -2.47 14.84 -2.32
C ALA A 468 -1.12 14.10 -2.37
N SER A 469 -0.16 14.50 -1.54
CA SER A 469 1.14 13.79 -1.46
C SER A 469 1.00 12.33 -1.02
N LEU A 470 0.07 12.03 -0.10
CA LEU A 470 -0.20 10.65 0.30
C LEU A 470 -0.81 9.83 -0.85
N GLY A 471 -1.71 10.44 -1.63
CA GLY A 471 -2.28 9.81 -2.82
C GLY A 471 -1.22 9.48 -3.88
N ALA A 472 -0.34 10.43 -4.18
CA ALA A 472 0.77 10.23 -5.10
C ALA A 472 1.71 9.11 -4.60
N LEU A 473 2.07 9.12 -3.33
CA LEU A 473 2.93 8.08 -2.73
C LEU A 473 2.30 6.69 -2.80
N LEU A 474 0.99 6.57 -2.55
CA LEU A 474 0.27 5.30 -2.67
C LEU A 474 0.31 4.80 -4.12
N ALA A 475 -0.04 5.67 -5.09
CA ALA A 475 -0.07 5.31 -6.51
C ALA A 475 1.31 4.91 -7.03
N HIS A 476 2.39 5.58 -6.60
CA HIS A 476 3.76 5.21 -6.91
C HIS A 476 4.05 3.75 -6.57
N PHE A 477 3.76 3.33 -5.34
CA PHE A 477 4.03 1.95 -4.92
C PHE A 477 3.09 0.94 -5.61
N GLU A 478 1.82 1.26 -5.79
CA GLU A 478 0.89 0.37 -6.51
C GLU A 478 1.32 0.16 -7.97
N ASN A 479 1.73 1.22 -8.67
CA ASN A 479 2.22 1.14 -10.05
C ASN A 479 3.59 0.45 -10.14
N LYS A 480 4.52 0.72 -9.20
CA LYS A 480 5.78 -0.03 -9.08
C LYS A 480 5.52 -1.54 -8.98
N ILE A 481 4.66 -1.97 -8.07
CA ILE A 481 4.31 -3.38 -7.85
C ILE A 481 3.72 -4.00 -9.11
N MET A 482 2.85 -3.27 -9.81
CA MET A 482 2.24 -3.69 -11.06
C MET A 482 3.30 -3.86 -12.17
N PHE A 483 4.20 -2.88 -12.37
CA PHE A 483 5.27 -2.98 -13.36
C PHE A 483 6.22 -4.16 -13.07
N GLN A 484 6.54 -4.40 -11.81
CA GLN A 484 7.32 -5.58 -11.39
C GLN A 484 6.58 -6.89 -11.74
N GLY A 485 5.28 -6.96 -11.47
CA GLY A 485 4.46 -8.11 -11.85
C GLY A 485 4.41 -8.35 -13.36
N PHE A 486 4.40 -7.28 -14.16
CA PHE A 486 4.47 -7.37 -15.62
C PHE A 486 5.83 -7.89 -16.10
N LEU A 487 6.92 -7.47 -15.45
CA LEU A 487 8.28 -7.96 -15.75
C LEU A 487 8.45 -9.44 -15.39
N TRP A 488 7.97 -9.85 -14.22
CA TRP A 488 7.98 -11.26 -13.80
C TRP A 488 6.92 -12.10 -14.50
N ASN A 489 6.08 -11.51 -15.34
CA ASN A 489 4.96 -12.20 -16.00
C ASN A 489 4.04 -12.95 -15.04
N VAL A 490 3.84 -12.44 -13.82
CA VAL A 490 2.95 -13.04 -12.82
C VAL A 490 1.57 -12.36 -12.81
N ASN A 491 0.56 -13.01 -12.23
CA ASN A 491 -0.72 -12.39 -11.97
C ASN A 491 -0.70 -11.68 -10.61
N SER A 492 -0.52 -10.35 -10.63
CA SER A 492 -0.44 -9.52 -9.42
C SER A 492 -1.79 -9.22 -8.77
N PHE A 493 -2.90 -9.75 -9.28
CA PHE A 493 -4.25 -9.31 -8.92
C PHE A 493 -5.14 -10.40 -8.34
N ASP A 494 -4.64 -11.63 -8.20
CA ASP A 494 -5.27 -12.73 -7.45
C ASP A 494 -4.57 -13.00 -6.11
N GLN A 495 -5.11 -13.92 -5.29
CA GLN A 495 -4.59 -14.29 -3.97
C GLN A 495 -4.89 -15.76 -3.61
N GLU A 496 -4.61 -16.68 -4.50
CA GLU A 496 -4.88 -18.12 -4.30
C GLU A 496 -4.14 -18.73 -3.10
N GLY A 497 -2.97 -18.18 -2.74
CA GLY A 497 -2.13 -18.67 -1.63
C GLY A 497 -2.80 -18.70 -0.25
N VAL A 498 -3.89 -17.95 -0.04
CA VAL A 498 -4.62 -17.91 1.24
C VAL A 498 -5.77 -18.92 1.31
N GLN A 499 -6.16 -19.57 0.20
CA GLN A 499 -7.38 -20.38 0.14
C GLN A 499 -7.26 -21.70 0.91
N LEU A 500 -6.11 -22.38 0.85
CA LEU A 500 -5.91 -23.66 1.53
C LEU A 500 -6.11 -23.53 3.05
N GLY A 501 -5.55 -22.48 3.69
CA GLY A 501 -5.74 -22.23 5.11
C GLY A 501 -7.22 -22.04 5.48
N LYS A 502 -7.98 -21.31 4.67
CA LYS A 502 -9.44 -21.11 4.89
C LYS A 502 -10.23 -22.42 4.79
N VAL A 503 -9.87 -23.28 3.83
CA VAL A 503 -10.52 -24.61 3.68
C VAL A 503 -10.25 -25.48 4.91
N LEU A 504 -8.99 -25.54 5.37
CA LEU A 504 -8.59 -26.33 6.53
C LEU A 504 -9.22 -25.79 7.83
N ALA A 505 -9.28 -24.47 8.02
CA ALA A 505 -9.96 -23.86 9.16
C ALA A 505 -11.46 -24.23 9.23
N LYS A 506 -12.15 -24.21 8.07
CA LYS A 506 -13.56 -24.68 8.01
C LYS A 506 -13.72 -26.15 8.40
N ARG A 507 -12.80 -27.03 7.99
CA ARG A 507 -12.80 -28.44 8.40
C ARG A 507 -12.61 -28.59 9.91
N VAL A 508 -11.71 -27.80 10.52
CA VAL A 508 -11.51 -27.79 11.99
C VAL A 508 -12.81 -27.41 12.69
N LEU A 509 -13.44 -26.31 12.29
CA LEU A 509 -14.72 -25.85 12.89
C LEU A 509 -15.89 -26.81 12.66
N ALA A 510 -15.84 -27.62 11.61
CA ALA A 510 -16.82 -28.67 11.35
C ALA A 510 -16.49 -30.00 12.04
N HIS A 511 -15.44 -30.08 12.84
CA HIS A 511 -14.89 -31.29 13.46
C HIS A 511 -14.57 -32.42 12.45
N ASP A 512 -14.29 -32.06 11.19
CA ASP A 512 -13.86 -32.94 10.10
C ASP A 512 -12.33 -32.90 9.97
N THR A 513 -11.63 -33.46 10.96
CA THR A 513 -10.17 -33.40 11.04
C THR A 513 -9.55 -34.78 11.11
N ASP A 514 -8.36 -34.93 10.51
CA ASP A 514 -7.54 -36.13 10.49
C ASP A 514 -6.05 -35.81 10.63
N GLY A 515 -5.23 -36.82 10.87
CA GLY A 515 -3.77 -36.70 10.90
C GLY A 515 -3.26 -35.57 11.79
N ALA A 516 -2.30 -34.80 11.27
CA ALA A 516 -1.70 -33.68 11.99
C ALA A 516 -2.72 -32.57 12.31
N LEU A 517 -3.69 -32.30 11.42
CA LEU A 517 -4.71 -31.28 11.63
C LEU A 517 -5.54 -31.57 12.88
N LYS A 518 -5.91 -32.85 13.11
CA LYS A 518 -6.62 -33.29 14.30
C LYS A 518 -5.81 -33.05 15.57
N VAL A 519 -4.53 -33.44 15.57
CA VAL A 519 -3.68 -33.27 16.75
C VAL A 519 -3.48 -31.79 17.11
N TYR A 520 -3.27 -30.91 16.09
CA TYR A 520 -3.18 -29.46 16.35
C TYR A 520 -4.49 -28.89 16.86
N SER A 521 -5.66 -29.35 16.36
CA SER A 521 -6.96 -28.94 16.90
C SER A 521 -7.12 -29.31 18.38
N GLU A 522 -6.76 -30.55 18.74
CA GLU A 522 -6.80 -31.03 20.13
C GLU A 522 -5.85 -30.23 21.04
N LEU A 523 -4.64 -29.88 20.58
CA LEU A 523 -3.68 -29.05 21.32
C LEU A 523 -4.20 -27.62 21.56
N LEU A 524 -5.03 -27.11 20.67
CA LEU A 524 -5.67 -25.79 20.75
C LEU A 524 -7.05 -25.82 21.43
N ASN A 525 -7.48 -27.00 21.94
CA ASN A 525 -8.78 -27.22 22.57
C ASN A 525 -10.00 -26.89 21.65
N ILE A 526 -9.92 -27.26 20.39
CA ILE A 526 -10.98 -27.10 19.41
C ILE A 526 -11.55 -28.46 18.99
#